data_04d4002b548498970bbe04a516a10090
#
_entry.id   04d4002b548498970bbe04a516a10090
#
_cell.length_a   1.000
_cell.length_b   1.000
_cell.length_c   1.000
_cell.angle_alpha   90.00
_cell.angle_beta   90.00
_cell.angle_gamma   90.00
#
_symmetry.space_group_name_H-M   'P 1'
#
loop_
_entity.id
_entity.type
_entity.pdbx_description
1 polymer ?
#
loop_
_entity_poly.entity_id
_entity_poly.type
_entity_poly.pdbx_seq_one_letter_code
_entity_poly.pdbx_strand_id
1 'polypeptide(L)'
;MKRIIVLGGGYGGILAAKKLEKQLRKRDDIQISLIDKNTYHTMLTELHEVACERVPEDAIRINLERIFNQRKVDVIHDKVTEVDYQAQKIIGTVGSYDYDYLVIASGSRPTFFGTPGVQEHGLTLWTYEDAVMIKDHIREQFQQASIELDPVKRAAHLTFVIIGCGFTGIEMVGELAEWKDRLCRTFSIDESDVKIHVADMLPKVLPIFDDKVSDKAHKYLLKQNIDVILGAKIVEVTENEVRFDGRDNISTYTAIWAAGIEGSDIMASASLQKQGRNRVHTNKYLQSLDHDNVFAVGDNIFYIPEGQERPVPQMVENAEHSADTVANNIIATLDNKEMEEYKPEFHGAMVCIGGRYGVAQLEFGDKKYHLSGFFAMFVKHFINIVYFLQVAGLNKVWTYLLHEIFHIEDRRSFVGGFFSKRSPNFLLLPLRLFLGIKWLLSGLDKLPQVLENPKDIFLIPASPLMAAASGASEVAEGATEWGEALPVPGFLQSITNWFMDLMFY
;
A
#
# COMPACT_ATOMS: atom_id res chain seq x y z
N MET A 1 27.68 15.56 24.04
CA MET A 1 26.38 15.35 23.35
C MET A 1 26.53 14.10 22.49
N LYS A 2 25.66 13.11 22.68
CA LYS A 2 25.66 11.86 21.89
C LYS A 2 24.86 12.07 20.60
N ARG A 3 25.40 11.60 19.48
CA ARG A 3 24.81 11.77 18.15
C ARG A 3 24.27 10.42 17.64
N ILE A 4 22.97 10.36 17.41
CA ILE A 4 22.28 9.20 16.81
C ILE A 4 21.93 9.59 15.39
N ILE A 5 22.45 8.86 14.40
CA ILE A 5 22.11 9.07 12.99
C ILE A 5 21.26 7.91 12.48
N VAL A 6 20.15 8.24 11.86
CA VAL A 6 19.30 7.30 11.11
C VAL A 6 19.54 7.55 9.62
N LEU A 7 20.07 6.55 8.93
CA LEU A 7 20.40 6.62 7.50
C LEU A 7 19.26 6.02 6.67
N GLY A 8 18.44 6.86 6.08
CA GLY A 8 17.30 6.50 5.24
C GLY A 8 15.94 6.90 5.84
N GLY A 9 15.13 7.62 5.06
CA GLY A 9 13.78 8.09 5.38
C GLY A 9 12.67 7.17 4.88
N GLY A 10 12.92 5.85 4.83
CA GLY A 10 11.93 4.82 4.54
C GLY A 10 11.06 4.48 5.76
N TYR A 11 10.26 3.39 5.66
CA TYR A 11 9.36 2.94 6.73
C TYR A 11 10.09 2.76 8.07
N GLY A 12 11.16 1.97 8.09
CA GLY A 12 11.90 1.71 9.34
C GLY A 12 12.62 2.93 9.90
N GLY A 13 13.24 3.75 9.03
CA GLY A 13 14.00 4.91 9.48
C GLY A 13 13.14 5.99 10.10
N ILE A 14 11.99 6.31 9.51
CA ILE A 14 11.04 7.27 10.08
C ILE A 14 10.54 6.82 11.44
N LEU A 15 10.16 5.55 11.57
CA LEU A 15 9.60 5.03 12.82
C LEU A 15 10.66 4.95 13.91
N ALA A 16 11.89 4.53 13.57
CA ALA A 16 13.02 4.55 14.50
C ALA A 16 13.32 5.98 15.00
N ALA A 17 13.43 6.95 14.09
CA ALA A 17 13.68 8.35 14.44
C ALA A 17 12.56 8.96 15.30
N LYS A 18 11.28 8.68 14.96
CA LYS A 18 10.12 9.13 15.74
C LYS A 18 10.08 8.53 17.14
N LYS A 19 10.41 7.25 17.27
CA LYS A 19 10.43 6.56 18.56
C LYS A 19 11.57 7.03 19.44
N LEU A 20 12.78 7.16 18.88
CA LEU A 20 13.93 7.75 19.57
C LEU A 20 13.60 9.16 20.07
N GLU A 21 13.08 10.03 19.21
CA GLU A 21 12.71 11.40 19.59
C GLU A 21 11.68 11.41 20.71
N LYS A 22 10.61 10.61 20.57
CA LYS A 22 9.52 10.56 21.58
C LYS A 22 10.05 10.23 22.98
N GLN A 23 11.02 9.33 23.08
CA GLN A 23 11.56 8.87 24.35
C GLN A 23 12.70 9.77 24.86
N LEU A 24 13.51 10.32 23.95
CA LEU A 24 14.71 11.10 24.28
C LEU A 24 14.52 12.63 24.23
N ARG A 25 13.35 13.14 23.85
CA ARG A 25 13.11 14.59 23.63
C ARG A 25 13.40 15.49 24.83
N LYS A 26 13.42 14.93 26.05
CA LYS A 26 13.73 15.64 27.29
C LYS A 26 15.23 15.64 27.61
N ARG A 27 16.05 14.94 26.83
CA ARG A 27 17.51 14.85 26.98
C ARG A 27 18.17 15.85 26.06
N ASP A 28 18.86 16.83 26.63
CA ASP A 28 19.60 17.85 25.86
C ASP A 28 21.05 17.38 25.55
N ASP A 29 21.46 16.23 26.06
CA ASP A 29 22.74 15.57 25.76
C ASP A 29 22.70 14.67 24.53
N ILE A 30 21.53 14.54 23.87
CA ILE A 30 21.31 13.70 22.68
C ILE A 30 20.88 14.56 21.49
N GLN A 31 21.50 14.28 20.34
CA GLN A 31 21.10 14.81 19.04
C GLN A 31 20.66 13.63 18.15
N ILE A 32 19.53 13.77 17.49
CA ILE A 32 19.00 12.77 16.53
C ILE A 32 18.95 13.43 15.17
N SER A 33 19.57 12.79 14.17
CA SER A 33 19.53 13.25 12.78
C SER A 33 19.04 12.12 11.87
N LEU A 34 18.20 12.45 10.90
CA LEU A 34 17.79 11.56 9.83
C LEU A 34 18.36 12.07 8.51
N ILE A 35 19.16 11.23 7.84
CA ILE A 35 19.79 11.57 6.55
C ILE A 35 19.10 10.77 5.46
N ASP A 36 18.59 11.46 4.43
CA ASP A 36 18.06 10.83 3.22
C ASP A 36 18.44 11.63 1.98
N LYS A 37 18.58 10.92 0.84
CA LYS A 37 18.82 11.54 -0.46
C LYS A 37 17.58 12.25 -1.02
N ASN A 38 16.39 11.90 -0.54
CA ASN A 38 15.12 12.50 -0.93
C ASN A 38 14.57 13.39 0.18
N THR A 39 13.83 14.42 -0.19
CA THR A 39 13.12 15.30 0.76
C THR A 39 11.79 14.71 1.22
N TYR A 40 11.44 13.53 0.75
CA TYR A 40 10.16 12.87 1.02
C TYR A 40 10.32 11.37 1.27
N HIS A 41 9.42 10.84 2.07
CA HIS A 41 9.15 9.41 2.20
C HIS A 41 8.23 8.97 1.07
N THR A 42 8.56 7.86 0.42
CA THR A 42 7.73 7.24 -0.60
C THR A 42 6.99 6.03 -0.03
N MET A 43 5.69 5.94 -0.29
CA MET A 43 4.91 4.73 -0.07
C MET A 43 5.25 3.70 -1.13
N LEU A 44 6.29 2.90 -0.91
CA LEU A 44 6.79 1.92 -1.89
C LEU A 44 5.73 0.86 -2.25
N THR A 45 4.82 0.58 -1.33
CA THR A 45 3.69 -0.34 -1.54
C THR A 45 2.63 0.20 -2.51
N GLU A 46 2.70 1.49 -2.89
CA GLU A 46 1.71 2.15 -3.75
C GLU A 46 2.31 2.64 -5.09
N LEU A 47 3.53 2.22 -5.43
CA LEU A 47 4.22 2.65 -6.67
C LEU A 47 3.44 2.25 -7.93
N HIS A 48 2.84 1.06 -7.94
CA HIS A 48 2.03 0.55 -9.05
C HIS A 48 0.82 1.44 -9.36
N GLU A 49 0.29 2.13 -8.37
CA GLU A 49 -0.84 3.04 -8.52
C GLU A 49 -0.47 4.30 -9.31
N VAL A 50 0.73 4.83 -9.07
CA VAL A 50 1.29 5.94 -9.85
C VAL A 50 1.73 5.47 -11.23
N ALA A 51 2.40 4.31 -11.33
CA ALA A 51 2.87 3.73 -12.58
C ALA A 51 1.74 3.45 -13.59
N CYS A 52 0.49 3.28 -13.11
CA CYS A 52 -0.71 3.09 -13.95
C CYS A 52 -1.73 4.23 -13.82
N GLU A 53 -1.30 5.41 -13.39
CA GLU A 53 -2.13 6.62 -13.34
C GLU A 53 -3.47 6.43 -12.61
N ARG A 54 -3.49 5.62 -11.52
CA ARG A 54 -4.68 5.48 -10.69
C ARG A 54 -4.80 6.62 -9.71
N VAL A 55 -3.69 7.03 -9.12
CA VAL A 55 -3.59 8.16 -8.19
C VAL A 55 -2.63 9.22 -8.72
N PRO A 56 -2.77 10.50 -8.27
CA PRO A 56 -1.80 11.54 -8.60
C PRO A 56 -0.40 11.20 -8.08
N GLU A 57 0.62 11.70 -8.75
CA GLU A 57 2.03 11.43 -8.44
C GLU A 57 2.45 11.81 -7.01
N ASP A 58 1.85 12.85 -6.43
CA ASP A 58 2.13 13.32 -5.07
C ASP A 58 1.37 12.54 -3.98
N ALA A 59 0.42 11.68 -4.37
CA ALA A 59 -0.39 10.91 -3.42
C ALA A 59 0.45 10.00 -2.53
N ILE A 60 1.50 9.39 -3.11
CA ILE A 60 2.38 8.41 -2.45
C ILE A 60 3.61 9.03 -1.78
N ARG A 61 3.77 10.36 -1.79
CA ARG A 61 4.89 11.06 -1.17
C ARG A 61 4.48 11.79 0.10
N ILE A 62 5.35 11.79 1.10
CA ILE A 62 5.17 12.51 2.36
C ILE A 62 6.46 13.26 2.66
N ASN A 63 6.42 14.59 2.67
CA ASN A 63 7.60 15.41 2.95
C ASN A 63 8.18 15.10 4.34
N LEU A 64 9.50 14.83 4.41
CA LEU A 64 10.19 14.45 5.65
C LEU A 64 10.20 15.57 6.69
N GLU A 65 10.42 16.80 6.28
CA GLU A 65 10.37 17.95 7.21
C GLU A 65 8.97 18.09 7.83
N ARG A 66 7.91 17.77 7.06
CA ARG A 66 6.54 17.79 7.57
C ARG A 66 6.29 16.67 8.59
N ILE A 67 6.87 15.48 8.39
CA ILE A 67 6.80 14.36 9.34
C ILE A 67 7.45 14.72 10.67
N PHE A 68 8.57 15.45 10.63
CA PHE A 68 9.36 15.83 11.81
C PHE A 68 9.12 17.27 12.28
N ASN A 69 8.13 17.96 11.70
CA ASN A 69 7.77 19.30 12.16
C ASN A 69 7.47 19.31 13.66
N GLN A 70 8.07 20.27 14.40
CA GLN A 70 8.00 20.40 15.86
C GLN A 70 8.57 19.20 16.65
N ARG A 71 9.42 18.39 16.03
CA ARG A 71 10.17 17.31 16.69
C ARG A 71 11.64 17.64 16.77
N LYS A 72 12.33 17.13 17.79
CA LYS A 72 13.80 17.24 17.94
C LYS A 72 14.52 16.21 17.06
N VAL A 73 14.31 16.25 15.75
CA VAL A 73 15.02 15.45 14.74
C VAL A 73 15.50 16.41 13.65
N ASP A 74 16.80 16.42 13.41
CA ASP A 74 17.40 17.17 12.32
C ASP A 74 17.26 16.36 11.02
N VAL A 75 16.44 16.82 10.08
CA VAL A 75 16.30 16.20 8.77
C VAL A 75 17.39 16.77 7.85
N ILE A 76 18.27 15.90 7.37
CA ILE A 76 19.41 16.26 6.52
C ILE A 76 19.17 15.65 5.14
N HIS A 77 19.12 16.53 4.13
CA HIS A 77 19.00 16.10 2.74
C HIS A 77 20.40 15.95 2.14
N ASP A 78 20.89 14.71 2.10
CA ASP A 78 22.19 14.37 1.52
C ASP A 78 22.21 12.94 0.98
N LYS A 79 22.91 12.74 -0.14
CA LYS A 79 23.19 11.41 -0.68
C LYS A 79 24.46 10.86 -0.05
N VAL A 80 24.34 9.95 0.90
CA VAL A 80 25.47 9.25 1.50
C VAL A 80 26.16 8.37 0.47
N THR A 81 27.45 8.49 0.36
CA THR A 81 28.32 7.75 -0.57
C THR A 81 29.17 6.70 0.12
N GLU A 82 29.51 6.94 1.41
CA GLU A 82 30.38 6.06 2.18
C GLU A 82 30.08 6.15 3.67
N VAL A 83 30.32 5.08 4.41
CA VAL A 83 30.33 5.05 5.88
C VAL A 83 31.64 4.49 6.35
N ASP A 84 32.43 5.31 7.04
CA ASP A 84 33.62 4.88 7.77
C ASP A 84 33.21 4.45 9.18
N TYR A 85 33.09 3.14 9.36
CA TYR A 85 32.67 2.55 10.63
C TYR A 85 33.73 2.64 11.73
N GLN A 86 35.03 2.71 11.36
CA GLN A 86 36.12 2.83 12.31
C GLN A 86 36.24 4.27 12.85
N ALA A 87 36.13 5.26 11.95
CA ALA A 87 36.12 6.66 12.32
C ALA A 87 34.75 7.14 12.84
N GLN A 88 33.71 6.30 12.79
CA GLN A 88 32.32 6.63 13.12
C GLN A 88 31.83 7.88 12.36
N LYS A 89 32.03 7.87 11.05
CA LYS A 89 31.75 9.00 10.18
C LYS A 89 30.97 8.59 8.93
N ILE A 90 29.92 9.33 8.61
CA ILE A 90 29.16 9.20 7.38
C ILE A 90 29.65 10.27 6.42
N ILE A 91 29.88 9.90 5.16
CA ILE A 91 30.32 10.79 4.09
C ILE A 91 29.21 10.88 3.06
N GLY A 92 28.71 12.08 2.86
CA GLY A 92 27.71 12.40 1.84
C GLY A 92 28.29 13.30 0.74
N THR A 93 27.45 13.67 -0.21
CA THR A 93 27.80 14.57 -1.31
C THR A 93 27.86 16.04 -0.87
N VAL A 94 27.16 16.39 0.21
CA VAL A 94 27.06 17.75 0.75
C VAL A 94 27.96 17.93 1.98
N GLY A 95 28.06 16.90 2.83
CA GLY A 95 28.81 17.00 4.07
C GLY A 95 29.31 15.68 4.64
N SER A 96 29.95 15.78 5.80
CA SER A 96 30.29 14.60 6.59
C SER A 96 29.75 14.72 8.02
N TYR A 97 29.33 13.60 8.59
CA TYR A 97 28.54 13.56 9.82
C TYR A 97 29.13 12.51 10.76
N ASP A 98 29.59 12.94 11.92
CA ASP A 98 30.08 12.00 12.94
C ASP A 98 28.90 11.43 13.73
N TYR A 99 28.96 10.17 14.14
CA TYR A 99 27.93 9.51 14.94
C TYR A 99 28.52 8.76 16.13
N ASP A 100 27.75 8.65 17.21
CA ASP A 100 27.99 7.71 18.30
C ASP A 100 27.18 6.44 18.09
N TYR A 101 25.97 6.54 17.52
CA TYR A 101 25.11 5.42 17.13
C TYR A 101 24.59 5.62 15.71
N LEU A 102 24.61 4.56 14.92
CA LEU A 102 24.11 4.53 13.56
C LEU A 102 22.97 3.51 13.41
N VAL A 103 21.86 3.94 12.83
CA VAL A 103 20.78 3.09 12.39
C VAL A 103 20.76 3.03 10.86
N ILE A 104 21.07 1.89 10.29
CA ILE A 104 21.05 1.64 8.86
C ILE A 104 19.61 1.31 8.44
N ALA A 105 18.96 2.25 7.77
CA ALA A 105 17.58 2.17 7.28
C ALA A 105 17.49 2.45 5.76
N SER A 106 18.60 2.21 5.03
CA SER A 106 18.75 2.55 3.61
C SER A 106 17.95 1.67 2.65
N GLY A 107 17.25 0.65 3.16
CA GLY A 107 16.35 -0.23 2.40
C GLY A 107 17.08 -1.14 1.41
N SER A 108 16.41 -1.46 0.34
CA SER A 108 16.83 -2.39 -0.69
C SER A 108 16.84 -1.71 -2.07
N ARG A 109 17.29 -2.46 -3.09
CA ARG A 109 17.24 -2.09 -4.52
C ARG A 109 16.89 -3.32 -5.34
N PRO A 110 16.46 -3.17 -6.61
CA PRO A 110 16.28 -4.29 -7.52
C PRO A 110 17.58 -5.07 -7.73
N THR A 111 17.47 -6.39 -7.81
CA THR A 111 18.56 -7.27 -8.26
C THR A 111 18.22 -7.84 -9.63
N PHE A 112 19.21 -7.91 -10.50
CA PHE A 112 19.04 -8.38 -11.89
C PHE A 112 19.52 -9.83 -12.08
N PHE A 113 20.02 -10.48 -11.02
CA PHE A 113 20.55 -11.85 -11.04
C PHE A 113 21.59 -12.13 -12.14
N GLY A 114 22.23 -11.09 -12.66
CA GLY A 114 23.16 -11.20 -13.77
C GLY A 114 22.48 -11.52 -15.12
N THR A 115 21.20 -11.31 -15.25
CA THR A 115 20.45 -11.51 -16.51
C THR A 115 20.85 -10.43 -17.49
N PRO A 116 21.43 -10.79 -18.67
CA PRO A 116 21.89 -9.85 -19.67
C PRO A 116 20.80 -8.89 -20.14
N GLY A 117 21.16 -7.63 -20.33
CA GLY A 117 20.32 -6.58 -20.91
C GLY A 117 19.19 -6.07 -20.03
N VAL A 118 18.96 -6.68 -18.85
CA VAL A 118 17.89 -6.20 -17.94
C VAL A 118 18.18 -4.82 -17.40
N GLN A 119 19.45 -4.54 -17.07
CA GLN A 119 19.84 -3.24 -16.52
C GLN A 119 19.77 -2.13 -17.57
N GLU A 120 20.00 -2.46 -18.84
CA GLU A 120 20.05 -1.53 -19.97
C GLU A 120 18.65 -1.28 -20.58
N HIS A 121 17.80 -2.30 -20.63
CA HIS A 121 16.54 -2.29 -21.38
C HIS A 121 15.29 -2.56 -20.52
N GLY A 122 15.47 -3.07 -19.29
CA GLY A 122 14.37 -3.31 -18.37
C GLY A 122 13.98 -2.06 -17.58
N LEU A 123 12.70 -1.86 -17.37
CA LEU A 123 12.17 -0.86 -16.44
C LEU A 123 12.03 -1.50 -15.05
N THR A 124 12.42 -0.79 -14.01
CA THR A 124 12.23 -1.24 -12.61
C THR A 124 11.08 -0.48 -11.96
N LEU A 125 10.41 -1.09 -10.99
CA LEU A 125 9.38 -0.42 -10.17
C LEU A 125 9.84 -0.42 -8.72
N TRP A 126 10.74 0.51 -8.37
CA TRP A 126 11.37 0.56 -7.06
C TRP A 126 11.43 1.96 -6.45
N THR A 127 11.52 2.99 -7.26
CA THR A 127 11.51 4.39 -6.82
C THR A 127 10.28 5.10 -7.33
N TYR A 128 10.01 6.27 -6.78
CA TYR A 128 8.98 7.15 -7.31
C TYR A 128 9.25 7.54 -8.78
N GLU A 129 10.50 7.84 -9.08
CA GLU A 129 10.95 8.19 -10.44
C GLU A 129 10.72 7.04 -11.42
N ASP A 130 10.96 5.80 -10.98
CA ASP A 130 10.65 4.59 -11.79
C ASP A 130 9.16 4.50 -12.11
N ALA A 131 8.30 4.74 -11.12
CA ALA A 131 6.85 4.69 -11.33
C ALA A 131 6.37 5.75 -12.34
N VAL A 132 6.90 6.98 -12.26
CA VAL A 132 6.62 8.03 -13.24
C VAL A 132 7.15 7.67 -14.62
N MET A 133 8.37 7.15 -14.70
CA MET A 133 8.99 6.70 -15.95
C MET A 133 8.16 5.60 -16.62
N ILE A 134 7.71 4.58 -15.84
CA ILE A 134 6.85 3.51 -16.37
C ILE A 134 5.53 4.08 -16.89
N LYS A 135 4.90 4.99 -16.14
CA LYS A 135 3.65 5.65 -16.56
C LYS A 135 3.80 6.34 -17.91
N ASP A 136 4.84 7.17 -18.04
CA ASP A 136 5.08 7.95 -19.25
C ASP A 136 5.48 7.04 -20.43
N HIS A 137 6.32 6.03 -20.18
CA HIS A 137 6.69 5.03 -21.16
C HIS A 137 5.48 4.25 -21.70
N ILE A 138 4.59 3.74 -20.83
CA ILE A 138 3.40 3.02 -21.28
C ILE A 138 2.52 3.93 -22.17
N ARG A 139 2.31 5.19 -21.79
CA ARG A 139 1.57 6.14 -22.62
C ARG A 139 2.22 6.37 -23.97
N GLU A 140 3.54 6.51 -23.98
CA GLU A 140 4.30 6.63 -25.23
C GLU A 140 4.14 5.40 -26.12
N GLN A 141 4.19 4.17 -25.58
CA GLN A 141 3.97 2.96 -26.36
C GLN A 141 2.58 2.93 -27.02
N PHE A 142 1.53 3.33 -26.33
CA PHE A 142 0.19 3.45 -26.91
C PHE A 142 0.14 4.54 -28.00
N GLN A 143 0.83 5.66 -27.79
CA GLN A 143 0.90 6.73 -28.78
C GLN A 143 1.63 6.25 -30.05
N GLN A 144 2.77 5.58 -29.91
CA GLN A 144 3.53 5.02 -31.04
C GLN A 144 2.68 3.97 -31.79
N ALA A 145 2.02 3.07 -31.06
CA ALA A 145 1.15 2.05 -31.67
C ALA A 145 0.00 2.66 -32.47
N SER A 146 -0.47 3.84 -32.12
CA SER A 146 -1.60 4.51 -32.82
C SER A 146 -1.21 5.04 -34.21
N ILE A 147 0.07 5.24 -34.47
CA ILE A 147 0.60 5.78 -35.75
C ILE A 147 1.51 4.78 -36.49
N GLU A 148 1.89 3.65 -35.85
CA GLU A 148 2.79 2.63 -36.47
C GLU A 148 2.02 1.84 -37.54
N LEU A 149 2.62 1.80 -38.73
CA LEU A 149 2.06 1.11 -39.90
C LEU A 149 2.52 -0.34 -40.06
N ASP A 150 3.70 -0.66 -39.50
CA ASP A 150 4.19 -2.03 -39.47
C ASP A 150 3.43 -2.84 -38.39
N PRO A 151 2.67 -3.86 -38.79
CA PRO A 151 1.84 -4.60 -37.85
C PRO A 151 2.66 -5.36 -36.79
N VAL A 152 3.90 -5.74 -37.09
CA VAL A 152 4.78 -6.45 -36.15
C VAL A 152 5.29 -5.48 -35.08
N LYS A 153 5.73 -4.29 -35.48
CA LYS A 153 6.17 -3.25 -34.54
C LYS A 153 5.00 -2.73 -33.71
N ARG A 154 3.84 -2.51 -34.35
CA ARG A 154 2.62 -2.10 -33.67
C ARG A 154 2.22 -3.09 -32.58
N ALA A 155 2.28 -4.39 -32.88
CA ALA A 155 2.01 -5.43 -31.87
C ALA A 155 3.05 -5.40 -30.73
N ALA A 156 4.34 -5.16 -31.02
CA ALA A 156 5.38 -5.05 -29.99
C ALA A 156 5.19 -3.83 -29.07
N HIS A 157 4.71 -2.68 -29.59
CA HIS A 157 4.32 -1.51 -28.78
C HIS A 157 3.15 -1.81 -27.81
N LEU A 158 2.23 -2.70 -28.22
CA LEU A 158 1.05 -3.07 -27.44
C LEU A 158 1.24 -4.34 -26.60
N THR A 159 2.45 -4.86 -26.54
CA THR A 159 2.81 -6.03 -25.73
C THR A 159 3.62 -5.59 -24.53
N PHE A 160 3.15 -5.93 -23.32
CA PHE A 160 3.77 -5.58 -22.05
C PHE A 160 4.16 -6.85 -21.30
N VAL A 161 5.42 -6.95 -20.88
CA VAL A 161 5.92 -8.12 -20.15
C VAL A 161 6.40 -7.69 -18.76
N ILE A 162 5.70 -8.17 -17.74
CA ILE A 162 6.09 -7.98 -16.34
C ILE A 162 6.85 -9.24 -15.90
N ILE A 163 8.06 -9.08 -15.37
CA ILE A 163 8.95 -10.17 -14.99
C ILE A 163 9.00 -10.25 -13.47
N GLY A 164 8.46 -11.35 -12.93
CA GLY A 164 8.30 -11.61 -11.50
C GLY A 164 6.85 -11.71 -11.08
N CYS A 165 6.45 -12.88 -10.55
CA CYS A 165 5.10 -13.13 -10.02
C CYS A 165 5.03 -12.94 -8.50
N GLY A 166 5.93 -12.15 -7.92
CA GLY A 166 5.87 -11.67 -6.54
C GLY A 166 4.84 -10.53 -6.37
N PHE A 167 4.85 -9.87 -5.23
CA PHE A 167 3.89 -8.81 -4.89
C PHE A 167 3.92 -7.68 -5.91
N THR A 168 5.06 -7.04 -6.11
CA THR A 168 5.22 -5.91 -7.02
C THR A 168 4.77 -6.22 -8.45
N GLY A 169 5.14 -7.40 -8.98
CA GLY A 169 4.77 -7.77 -10.36
C GLY A 169 3.28 -8.04 -10.51
N ILE A 170 2.65 -8.68 -9.53
CA ILE A 170 1.21 -8.95 -9.53
C ILE A 170 0.39 -7.66 -9.35
N GLU A 171 0.85 -6.73 -8.52
CA GLU A 171 0.24 -5.42 -8.36
C GLU A 171 0.35 -4.59 -9.64
N MET A 172 1.53 -4.55 -10.24
CA MET A 172 1.77 -3.83 -11.49
C MET A 172 0.91 -4.35 -12.63
N VAL A 173 0.87 -5.68 -12.84
CA VAL A 173 0.08 -6.26 -13.93
C VAL A 173 -1.41 -6.07 -13.73
N GLY A 174 -1.91 -6.12 -12.49
CA GLY A 174 -3.31 -5.88 -12.17
C GLY A 174 -3.73 -4.43 -12.45
N GLU A 175 -2.91 -3.46 -12.07
CA GLU A 175 -3.16 -2.05 -12.34
C GLU A 175 -3.09 -1.72 -13.83
N LEU A 176 -2.13 -2.29 -14.55
CA LEU A 176 -2.02 -2.10 -16.00
C LEU A 176 -3.26 -2.66 -16.73
N ALA A 177 -3.76 -3.82 -16.31
CA ALA A 177 -4.95 -4.41 -16.89
C ALA A 177 -6.20 -3.53 -16.71
N GLU A 178 -6.34 -2.85 -15.57
CA GLU A 178 -7.42 -1.89 -15.35
C GLU A 178 -7.21 -0.56 -16.09
N TRP A 179 -5.95 -0.14 -16.29
CA TRP A 179 -5.64 1.11 -17.01
C TRP A 179 -5.75 0.96 -18.52
N LYS A 180 -5.56 -0.24 -19.04
CA LYS A 180 -5.63 -0.59 -20.45
C LYS A 180 -6.88 -0.02 -21.14
N ASP A 181 -8.06 -0.19 -20.55
CA ASP A 181 -9.33 0.26 -21.12
C ASP A 181 -9.36 1.77 -21.40
N ARG A 182 -8.80 2.57 -20.48
CA ARG A 182 -8.69 4.01 -20.64
C ARG A 182 -7.69 4.39 -21.72
N LEU A 183 -6.52 3.71 -21.77
CA LEU A 183 -5.50 3.92 -22.79
C LEU A 183 -6.04 3.59 -24.18
N CYS A 184 -6.72 2.45 -24.33
CA CYS A 184 -7.35 2.06 -25.59
C CYS A 184 -8.35 3.10 -26.10
N ARG A 185 -9.21 3.63 -25.22
CA ARG A 185 -10.13 4.72 -25.58
C ARG A 185 -9.40 6.01 -25.95
N THR A 186 -8.34 6.37 -25.23
CA THR A 186 -7.58 7.60 -25.46
C THR A 186 -6.86 7.60 -26.81
N PHE A 187 -6.27 6.47 -27.18
CA PHE A 187 -5.48 6.34 -28.40
C PHE A 187 -6.20 5.63 -29.56
N SER A 188 -7.52 5.34 -29.39
CA SER A 188 -8.34 4.66 -30.41
C SER A 188 -7.76 3.31 -30.86
N ILE A 189 -7.30 2.51 -29.88
CA ILE A 189 -6.74 1.17 -30.07
C ILE A 189 -7.77 0.13 -29.62
N ASP A 190 -7.88 -0.99 -30.37
CA ASP A 190 -8.72 -2.11 -29.97
C ASP A 190 -8.10 -2.83 -28.75
N GLU A 191 -8.91 -3.10 -27.74
CA GLU A 191 -8.45 -3.80 -26.52
C GLU A 191 -7.88 -5.19 -26.79
N SER A 192 -8.33 -5.86 -27.87
CA SER A 192 -7.85 -7.17 -28.28
C SER A 192 -6.41 -7.16 -28.82
N ASP A 193 -5.91 -5.98 -29.28
CA ASP A 193 -4.54 -5.81 -29.76
C ASP A 193 -3.54 -5.73 -28.60
N VAL A 194 -3.99 -5.36 -27.40
CA VAL A 194 -3.11 -5.20 -26.24
C VAL A 194 -2.88 -6.54 -25.54
N LYS A 195 -1.61 -6.91 -25.38
CA LYS A 195 -1.18 -8.15 -24.71
C LYS A 195 -0.45 -7.80 -23.41
N ILE A 196 -0.85 -8.42 -22.33
CA ILE A 196 -0.22 -8.25 -21.02
C ILE A 196 0.21 -9.63 -20.53
N HIS A 197 1.52 -9.77 -20.29
CA HIS A 197 2.13 -11.00 -19.81
C HIS A 197 2.74 -10.77 -18.43
N VAL A 198 2.61 -11.75 -17.54
CA VAL A 198 3.44 -11.84 -16.35
C VAL A 198 4.20 -13.16 -16.37
N ALA A 199 5.53 -13.09 -16.23
CA ALA A 199 6.41 -14.25 -16.36
C ALA A 199 7.28 -14.45 -15.12
N ASP A 200 7.42 -15.71 -14.68
CA ASP A 200 8.32 -16.08 -13.58
C ASP A 200 8.94 -17.47 -13.80
N MET A 201 10.15 -17.65 -13.30
CA MET A 201 10.79 -18.96 -13.25
C MET A 201 10.15 -19.91 -12.22
N LEU A 202 9.42 -19.37 -11.26
CA LEU A 202 8.72 -20.15 -10.22
C LEU A 202 7.43 -20.77 -10.78
N PRO A 203 6.97 -21.89 -10.18
CA PRO A 203 5.83 -22.64 -10.70
C PRO A 203 4.47 -22.08 -10.31
N LYS A 204 4.40 -21.04 -9.49
CA LYS A 204 3.14 -20.41 -9.06
C LYS A 204 3.26 -18.90 -8.84
N VAL A 205 2.16 -18.20 -8.98
CA VAL A 205 2.05 -16.78 -8.61
C VAL A 205 2.05 -16.63 -7.09
N LEU A 206 2.61 -15.52 -6.59
CA LEU A 206 2.64 -15.20 -5.15
C LEU A 206 3.15 -16.39 -4.31
N PRO A 207 4.39 -16.86 -4.52
CA PRO A 207 4.89 -18.13 -4.00
C PRO A 207 4.95 -18.21 -2.48
N ILE A 208 4.87 -17.08 -1.78
CA ILE A 208 4.86 -17.00 -0.30
C ILE A 208 3.47 -17.34 0.28
N PHE A 209 2.40 -17.22 -0.48
CA PHE A 209 1.06 -17.56 -0.02
C PHE A 209 0.76 -19.05 -0.13
N ASP A 210 -0.18 -19.51 0.68
CA ASP A 210 -0.76 -20.84 0.57
C ASP A 210 -1.39 -21.03 -0.82
N ASP A 211 -1.44 -22.27 -1.32
CA ASP A 211 -1.94 -22.57 -2.66
C ASP A 211 -3.36 -22.03 -2.91
N LYS A 212 -4.25 -22.06 -1.90
CA LYS A 212 -5.61 -21.51 -2.02
C LYS A 212 -5.65 -20.03 -2.38
N VAL A 213 -4.73 -19.24 -1.84
CA VAL A 213 -4.65 -17.79 -2.10
C VAL A 213 -3.99 -17.54 -3.44
N SER A 214 -2.88 -18.25 -3.73
CA SER A 214 -2.19 -18.23 -5.01
C SER A 214 -3.13 -18.58 -6.17
N ASP A 215 -3.92 -19.67 -6.06
CA ASP A 215 -4.90 -20.09 -7.07
C ASP A 215 -5.99 -19.04 -7.31
N LYS A 216 -6.46 -18.36 -6.26
CA LYS A 216 -7.45 -17.28 -6.41
C LYS A 216 -6.86 -16.10 -7.19
N ALA A 217 -5.62 -15.71 -6.88
CA ALA A 217 -4.92 -14.67 -7.61
C ALA A 217 -4.74 -15.06 -9.08
N HIS A 218 -4.24 -16.27 -9.36
CA HIS A 218 -4.02 -16.77 -10.71
C HIS A 218 -5.32 -16.78 -11.53
N LYS A 219 -6.42 -17.32 -10.97
CA LYS A 219 -7.73 -17.30 -11.63
C LYS A 219 -8.22 -15.89 -11.94
N TYR A 220 -7.96 -14.94 -11.06
CA TYR A 220 -8.34 -13.57 -11.30
C TYR A 220 -7.52 -12.90 -12.40
N LEU A 221 -6.20 -13.15 -12.45
CA LEU A 221 -5.33 -12.68 -13.53
C LEU A 221 -5.83 -13.18 -14.90
N LEU A 222 -6.11 -14.48 -15.02
CA LEU A 222 -6.68 -15.07 -16.26
C LEU A 222 -8.03 -14.42 -16.64
N LYS A 223 -8.89 -14.11 -15.65
CA LYS A 223 -10.16 -13.41 -15.90
C LYS A 223 -9.96 -11.99 -16.43
N GLN A 224 -8.84 -11.35 -16.11
CA GLN A 224 -8.46 -10.03 -16.64
C GLN A 224 -7.74 -10.10 -18.00
N ASN A 225 -7.75 -11.28 -18.66
CA ASN A 225 -7.04 -11.54 -19.91
C ASN A 225 -5.52 -11.28 -19.82
N ILE A 226 -4.93 -11.55 -18.64
CA ILE A 226 -3.49 -11.52 -18.43
C ILE A 226 -2.95 -12.93 -18.71
N ASP A 227 -1.92 -13.01 -19.56
CA ASP A 227 -1.21 -14.25 -19.83
C ASP A 227 -0.17 -14.51 -18.73
N VAL A 228 -0.31 -15.65 -18.03
CA VAL A 228 0.53 -16.02 -16.88
C VAL A 228 1.49 -17.12 -17.27
N ILE A 229 2.78 -16.78 -17.38
CA ILE A 229 3.85 -17.66 -17.87
C ILE A 229 4.72 -18.12 -16.70
N LEU A 230 4.42 -19.28 -16.15
CA LEU A 230 5.13 -19.86 -15.01
C LEU A 230 6.18 -20.90 -15.44
N GLY A 231 7.19 -21.11 -14.58
CA GLY A 231 8.31 -22.01 -14.89
C GLY A 231 9.14 -21.53 -16.06
N ALA A 232 9.13 -20.23 -16.36
CA ALA A 232 9.81 -19.62 -17.50
C ALA A 232 11.03 -18.82 -17.05
N LYS A 233 12.20 -19.31 -17.33
CA LYS A 233 13.46 -18.61 -17.07
C LYS A 233 13.72 -17.59 -18.15
N ILE A 234 13.84 -16.32 -17.76
CA ILE A 234 14.28 -15.24 -18.63
C ILE A 234 15.81 -15.31 -18.74
N VAL A 235 16.33 -15.30 -19.96
CA VAL A 235 17.77 -15.41 -20.23
C VAL A 235 18.38 -14.09 -20.72
N GLU A 236 17.58 -13.23 -21.32
CA GLU A 236 18.01 -11.92 -21.79
C GLU A 236 16.82 -10.98 -21.99
N VAL A 237 17.03 -9.69 -21.80
CA VAL A 237 16.11 -8.62 -22.20
C VAL A 237 16.84 -7.72 -23.18
N THR A 238 16.27 -7.52 -24.36
CA THR A 238 16.81 -6.59 -25.35
C THR A 238 15.89 -5.38 -25.49
N GLU A 239 16.25 -4.43 -26.35
CA GLU A 239 15.44 -3.24 -26.62
C GLU A 239 14.01 -3.57 -27.09
N ASN A 240 13.80 -4.71 -27.75
CA ASN A 240 12.56 -5.06 -28.44
C ASN A 240 12.06 -6.49 -28.17
N GLU A 241 12.66 -7.21 -27.22
CA GLU A 241 12.35 -8.63 -27.01
C GLU A 241 12.71 -9.09 -25.61
N VAL A 242 11.89 -9.93 -25.02
CA VAL A 242 12.20 -10.74 -23.83
C VAL A 242 12.45 -12.18 -24.27
N ARG A 243 13.63 -12.71 -23.93
CA ARG A 243 14.10 -14.05 -24.33
C ARG A 243 13.98 -15.04 -23.18
N PHE A 244 13.48 -16.22 -23.52
CA PHE A 244 13.24 -17.30 -22.57
C PHE A 244 14.10 -18.52 -22.86
N ASP A 245 14.42 -19.29 -21.84
CA ASP A 245 15.06 -20.59 -21.97
C ASP A 245 14.03 -21.65 -22.40
N GLY A 246 14.23 -22.24 -23.58
CA GLY A 246 13.38 -23.34 -24.09
C GLY A 246 11.94 -22.96 -24.46
N ARG A 247 11.65 -21.67 -24.70
CA ARG A 247 10.33 -21.16 -25.14
C ARG A 247 10.52 -20.10 -26.23
N ASP A 248 9.42 -19.78 -26.91
CA ASP A 248 9.39 -18.67 -27.88
C ASP A 248 9.60 -17.34 -27.15
N ASN A 249 10.35 -16.46 -27.79
CA ASN A 249 10.59 -15.11 -27.31
C ASN A 249 9.33 -14.25 -27.48
N ILE A 250 9.23 -13.20 -26.67
CA ILE A 250 8.13 -12.23 -26.77
C ILE A 250 8.68 -10.90 -27.27
N SER A 251 8.23 -10.48 -28.46
CA SER A 251 8.53 -9.15 -28.99
C SER A 251 7.77 -8.09 -28.21
N THR A 252 8.49 -7.17 -27.61
CA THR A 252 7.95 -6.08 -26.80
C THR A 252 8.97 -4.95 -26.67
N TYR A 253 8.48 -3.72 -26.57
CA TYR A 253 9.29 -2.55 -26.16
C TYR A 253 9.15 -2.25 -24.67
N THR A 254 8.40 -3.08 -23.91
CA THR A 254 8.15 -2.85 -22.49
C THR A 254 8.38 -4.12 -21.67
N ALA A 255 9.53 -4.20 -21.03
CA ALA A 255 9.86 -5.23 -20.05
C ALA A 255 10.00 -4.58 -18.66
N ILE A 256 9.10 -4.90 -17.71
CA ILE A 256 9.13 -4.37 -16.34
C ILE A 256 9.66 -5.45 -15.41
N TRP A 257 10.82 -5.18 -14.79
CA TRP A 257 11.52 -6.12 -13.93
C TRP A 257 11.10 -5.95 -12.46
N ALA A 258 10.44 -6.96 -11.91
CA ALA A 258 9.99 -7.06 -10.53
C ALA A 258 10.41 -8.39 -9.86
N ALA A 259 11.52 -9.02 -10.31
CA ALA A 259 11.85 -10.39 -9.94
C ALA A 259 12.65 -10.55 -8.64
N GLY A 260 13.05 -9.49 -7.98
CA GLY A 260 13.74 -9.59 -6.69
C GLY A 260 14.51 -8.36 -6.25
N ILE A 261 14.94 -8.38 -5.01
CA ILE A 261 15.62 -7.26 -4.34
C ILE A 261 16.88 -7.73 -3.59
N GLU A 262 17.79 -6.80 -3.38
CA GLU A 262 19.01 -6.93 -2.58
C GLU A 262 19.24 -5.69 -1.72
N GLY A 263 20.22 -5.72 -0.81
CA GLY A 263 20.61 -4.54 -0.02
C GLY A 263 20.96 -3.34 -0.90
N SER A 264 20.70 -2.14 -0.39
CA SER A 264 20.91 -0.87 -1.11
C SER A 264 22.35 -0.67 -1.57
N ASP A 265 22.60 0.34 -2.43
CA ASP A 265 23.93 0.66 -2.96
C ASP A 265 24.96 0.87 -1.85
N ILE A 266 24.58 1.60 -0.79
CA ILE A 266 25.46 1.85 0.34
C ILE A 266 25.80 0.56 1.09
N MET A 267 24.90 -0.44 1.09
CA MET A 267 25.17 -1.74 1.67
C MET A 267 26.05 -2.59 0.76
N ALA A 268 25.93 -2.48 -0.54
CA ALA A 268 26.81 -3.21 -1.47
C ALA A 268 28.29 -2.85 -1.25
N SER A 269 28.60 -1.58 -1.01
CA SER A 269 29.94 -1.05 -0.73
C SER A 269 30.38 -1.11 0.74
N ALA A 270 29.44 -1.37 1.69
CA ALA A 270 29.76 -1.39 3.13
C ALA A 270 30.78 -2.45 3.52
N SER A 271 31.68 -2.12 4.42
CA SER A 271 32.70 -3.02 5.01
C SER A 271 32.17 -3.85 6.20
N LEU A 272 30.84 -4.05 6.27
CA LEU A 272 30.18 -4.87 7.28
C LEU A 272 30.06 -6.32 6.83
N GLN A 273 29.93 -7.25 7.79
CA GLN A 273 29.53 -8.62 7.48
C GLN A 273 28.12 -8.62 6.87
N LYS A 274 28.01 -9.20 5.69
CA LYS A 274 26.78 -9.24 4.91
C LYS A 274 26.39 -10.68 4.58
N GLN A 275 25.09 -10.92 4.52
CA GLN A 275 24.53 -12.19 4.08
C GLN A 275 23.22 -11.94 3.30
N GLY A 276 22.75 -12.93 2.57
CA GLY A 276 21.43 -12.86 1.90
C GLY A 276 21.29 -11.66 0.96
N ARG A 277 22.19 -11.49 0.00
CA ARG A 277 22.19 -10.40 -1.00
C ARG A 277 22.42 -9.02 -0.36
N ASN A 278 23.62 -8.81 0.15
CA ASN A 278 24.09 -7.52 0.67
C ASN A 278 23.29 -6.95 1.88
N ARG A 279 22.60 -7.80 2.64
CA ARG A 279 22.00 -7.39 3.91
C ARG A 279 22.99 -7.48 5.05
N VAL A 280 22.88 -6.59 6.03
CA VAL A 280 23.72 -6.60 7.23
C VAL A 280 23.43 -7.84 8.07
N HIS A 281 24.45 -8.64 8.35
CA HIS A 281 24.32 -9.76 9.29
C HIS A 281 24.28 -9.21 10.71
N THR A 282 23.15 -9.37 11.38
CA THR A 282 22.91 -8.82 12.71
C THR A 282 22.81 -9.91 13.78
N ASN A 283 23.09 -9.53 15.01
CA ASN A 283 22.79 -10.34 16.18
C ASN A 283 21.29 -10.25 16.56
N LYS A 284 20.88 -10.90 17.62
CA LYS A 284 19.49 -10.89 18.12
C LYS A 284 18.98 -9.54 18.62
N TYR A 285 19.85 -8.57 18.80
CA TYR A 285 19.53 -7.19 19.19
C TYR A 285 19.47 -6.24 17.99
N LEU A 286 19.63 -6.77 16.78
CA LEU A 286 19.73 -6.04 15.51
C LEU A 286 20.97 -5.14 15.40
N GLN A 287 22.01 -5.41 16.18
CA GLN A 287 23.34 -4.81 16.00
C GLN A 287 24.10 -5.56 14.89
N SER A 288 24.92 -4.83 14.15
CA SER A 288 25.94 -5.42 13.28
C SER A 288 26.86 -6.34 14.09
N LEU A 289 27.32 -7.45 13.49
CA LEU A 289 28.30 -8.32 14.14
C LEU A 289 29.69 -7.69 14.29
N ASP A 290 29.96 -6.61 13.55
CA ASP A 290 31.26 -5.96 13.52
C ASP A 290 31.37 -4.76 14.49
N HIS A 291 30.23 -4.08 14.75
CA HIS A 291 30.18 -2.83 15.51
C HIS A 291 28.95 -2.75 16.40
N ASP A 292 29.15 -2.69 17.71
CA ASP A 292 28.07 -2.66 18.73
C ASP A 292 27.21 -1.38 18.68
N ASN A 293 27.69 -0.32 18.07
CA ASN A 293 26.99 0.94 17.92
C ASN A 293 26.32 1.13 16.56
N VAL A 294 26.32 0.09 15.71
CA VAL A 294 25.68 0.08 14.38
C VAL A 294 24.53 -0.91 14.38
N PHE A 295 23.32 -0.41 14.13
CA PHE A 295 22.09 -1.18 14.08
C PHE A 295 21.51 -1.17 12.67
N ALA A 296 20.72 -2.18 12.32
CA ALA A 296 20.02 -2.25 11.04
C ALA A 296 18.52 -2.40 11.26
N VAL A 297 17.71 -1.83 10.38
CA VAL A 297 16.24 -1.94 10.37
C VAL A 297 15.70 -2.27 8.98
N GLY A 298 14.54 -2.91 8.93
CA GLY A 298 13.81 -3.22 7.70
C GLY A 298 14.56 -4.16 6.78
N ASP A 299 14.58 -3.82 5.50
CA ASP A 299 15.14 -4.66 4.43
C ASP A 299 16.66 -4.86 4.53
N ASN A 300 17.34 -4.06 5.34
CA ASN A 300 18.79 -4.20 5.56
C ASN A 300 19.15 -5.36 6.47
N ILE A 301 18.22 -5.95 7.21
CA ILE A 301 18.49 -6.97 8.21
C ILE A 301 18.65 -8.34 7.56
N PHE A 302 19.74 -9.05 7.88
CA PHE A 302 19.80 -10.49 7.77
C PHE A 302 19.92 -11.09 9.18
N TYR A 303 18.81 -11.61 9.67
CA TYR A 303 18.69 -12.25 10.98
C TYR A 303 17.76 -13.46 10.86
N ILE A 304 18.17 -14.58 11.41
CA ILE A 304 17.35 -15.79 11.50
C ILE A 304 16.95 -15.95 12.96
N PRO A 305 15.66 -15.76 13.30
CA PRO A 305 15.17 -15.97 14.66
C PRO A 305 15.40 -17.41 15.15
N GLU A 306 15.55 -17.59 16.44
CA GLU A 306 15.74 -18.91 17.02
C GLU A 306 14.56 -19.84 16.67
N GLY A 307 14.89 -21.05 16.23
CA GLY A 307 13.89 -22.05 15.80
C GLY A 307 13.32 -21.84 14.40
N GLN A 308 13.77 -20.82 13.65
CA GLN A 308 13.39 -20.61 12.25
C GLN A 308 14.53 -21.02 11.31
N GLU A 309 14.17 -21.43 10.09
CA GLU A 309 15.13 -21.79 9.03
C GLU A 309 15.43 -20.63 8.08
N ARG A 310 14.58 -19.62 8.05
CA ARG A 310 14.65 -18.51 7.09
C ARG A 310 14.88 -17.18 7.80
N PRO A 311 15.62 -16.28 7.18
CA PRO A 311 15.77 -14.93 7.71
C PRO A 311 14.45 -14.18 7.68
N VAL A 312 14.34 -13.16 8.54
CA VAL A 312 13.21 -12.23 8.55
C VAL A 312 12.94 -11.68 7.16
N PRO A 313 11.65 -11.55 6.77
CA PRO A 313 11.26 -11.11 5.42
C PRO A 313 11.55 -9.63 5.20
N GLN A 314 11.76 -9.25 3.95
CA GLN A 314 11.86 -7.86 3.52
C GLN A 314 10.43 -7.33 3.25
N MET A 315 9.84 -6.73 4.26
CA MET A 315 8.46 -6.22 4.22
C MET A 315 8.28 -5.06 5.21
N VAL A 316 7.20 -4.29 5.03
CA VAL A 316 6.91 -3.10 5.85
C VAL A 316 6.78 -3.46 7.33
N GLU A 317 6.07 -4.54 7.67
CA GLU A 317 5.87 -4.96 9.06
C GLU A 317 7.21 -5.31 9.76
N ASN A 318 8.16 -5.93 9.03
CA ASN A 318 9.52 -6.12 9.55
C ASN A 318 10.23 -4.79 9.80
N ALA A 319 10.04 -3.80 8.92
CA ALA A 319 10.63 -2.47 9.11
C ALA A 319 10.04 -1.75 10.34
N GLU A 320 8.76 -1.91 10.61
CA GLU A 320 8.08 -1.34 11.77
C GLU A 320 8.56 -1.99 13.08
N HIS A 321 8.53 -3.31 13.18
CA HIS A 321 8.95 -4.05 14.38
C HIS A 321 10.44 -3.87 14.68
N SER A 322 11.28 -3.93 13.65
CA SER A 322 12.73 -3.75 13.84
C SER A 322 13.09 -2.32 14.26
N ALA A 323 12.38 -1.32 13.74
CA ALA A 323 12.56 0.08 14.15
C ALA A 323 12.27 0.27 15.64
N ASP A 324 11.23 -0.40 16.14
CA ASP A 324 10.86 -0.37 17.54
C ASP A 324 11.93 -1.00 18.43
N THR A 325 12.37 -2.20 18.08
CA THR A 325 13.42 -2.90 18.82
C THR A 325 14.75 -2.12 18.81
N VAL A 326 15.18 -1.63 17.65
CA VAL A 326 16.42 -0.85 17.54
C VAL A 326 16.37 0.43 18.37
N ALA A 327 15.26 1.16 18.31
CA ALA A 327 15.12 2.38 19.13
C ALA A 327 15.18 2.07 20.63
N ASN A 328 14.49 1.01 21.10
CA ASN A 328 14.55 0.56 22.49
C ASN A 328 15.97 0.15 22.89
N ASN A 329 16.69 -0.58 22.03
CA ASN A 329 18.04 -1.07 22.31
C ASN A 329 19.09 0.06 22.37
N ILE A 330 18.98 1.07 21.51
CA ILE A 330 19.82 2.27 21.61
C ILE A 330 19.56 2.99 22.95
N ILE A 331 18.29 3.13 23.35
CA ILE A 331 17.92 3.77 24.61
C ILE A 331 18.41 2.96 25.81
N ALA A 332 18.25 1.64 25.77
CA ALA A 332 18.76 0.73 26.80
C ALA A 332 20.29 0.86 26.95
N THR A 333 21.02 0.92 25.84
CA THR A 333 22.47 1.14 25.83
C THR A 333 22.85 2.50 26.44
N LEU A 334 22.15 3.58 26.07
CA LEU A 334 22.37 4.90 26.64
C LEU A 334 22.10 4.96 28.16
N ASP A 335 21.16 4.17 28.63
CA ASP A 335 20.79 4.09 30.05
C ASP A 335 21.52 3.00 30.83
N ASN A 336 22.48 2.27 30.22
CA ASN A 336 23.15 1.10 30.76
C ASN A 336 22.17 0.00 31.26
N LYS A 337 21.11 -0.24 30.49
CA LYS A 337 20.11 -1.30 30.71
C LYS A 337 20.34 -2.46 29.74
N GLU A 338 19.71 -3.59 30.02
CA GLU A 338 19.70 -4.75 29.12
C GLU A 338 18.89 -4.45 27.85
N MET A 339 19.42 -4.91 26.70
CA MET A 339 18.75 -4.84 25.41
C MET A 339 17.69 -5.93 25.28
N GLU A 340 16.65 -5.66 24.53
CA GLU A 340 15.59 -6.62 24.18
C GLU A 340 15.95 -7.39 22.90
N GLU A 341 15.62 -8.69 22.90
CA GLU A 341 15.77 -9.53 21.70
C GLU A 341 14.71 -9.21 20.67
N TYR A 342 15.10 -9.17 19.41
CA TYR A 342 14.17 -9.04 18.30
C TYR A 342 13.36 -10.34 18.12
N LYS A 343 12.09 -10.28 18.45
CA LYS A 343 11.11 -11.38 18.32
C LYS A 343 9.94 -10.91 17.45
N PRO A 344 10.11 -10.88 16.12
CA PRO A 344 9.07 -10.40 15.24
C PRO A 344 7.90 -11.37 15.19
N GLU A 345 6.69 -10.82 15.25
CA GLU A 345 5.44 -11.51 14.94
C GLU A 345 4.88 -10.90 13.67
N PHE A 346 4.68 -11.70 12.63
CA PHE A 346 4.14 -11.24 11.35
C PHE A 346 2.68 -11.67 11.22
N HIS A 347 1.82 -10.72 10.85
CA HIS A 347 0.38 -10.95 10.76
C HIS A 347 -0.08 -11.34 9.35
N GLY A 348 0.88 -11.63 8.46
CA GLY A 348 0.61 -12.08 7.11
C GLY A 348 0.91 -11.03 6.05
N ALA A 349 0.30 -11.19 4.90
CA ALA A 349 0.52 -10.30 3.77
C ALA A 349 -0.74 -10.17 2.90
N MET A 350 -0.77 -9.11 2.09
CA MET A 350 -1.81 -8.90 1.11
C MET A 350 -1.24 -8.32 -0.18
N VAL A 351 -1.93 -8.56 -1.29
CA VAL A 351 -1.58 -8.06 -2.63
C VAL A 351 -2.83 -7.58 -3.32
N CYS A 352 -2.81 -6.39 -3.89
CA CYS A 352 -3.86 -5.92 -4.77
C CYS A 352 -3.61 -6.35 -6.21
N ILE A 353 -4.68 -6.59 -6.95
CA ILE A 353 -4.67 -6.93 -8.38
C ILE A 353 -5.61 -5.93 -9.05
N GLY A 354 -5.08 -4.73 -9.30
CA GLY A 354 -5.86 -3.55 -9.63
C GLY A 354 -6.53 -2.91 -8.42
N GLY A 355 -7.28 -1.84 -8.63
CA GLY A 355 -7.90 -1.05 -7.56
C GLY A 355 -9.10 -1.70 -6.87
N ARG A 356 -9.66 -2.80 -7.43
CA ARG A 356 -10.93 -3.39 -6.95
C ARG A 356 -10.83 -4.77 -6.36
N TYR A 357 -9.77 -5.48 -6.62
CA TYR A 357 -9.59 -6.86 -6.17
C TYR A 357 -8.22 -7.03 -5.52
N GLY A 358 -8.18 -7.84 -4.50
CA GLY A 358 -6.94 -8.23 -3.84
C GLY A 358 -7.08 -9.61 -3.23
N VAL A 359 -5.97 -10.16 -2.79
CA VAL A 359 -5.91 -11.39 -1.99
C VAL A 359 -5.06 -11.12 -0.76
N ALA A 360 -5.45 -11.70 0.37
CA ALA A 360 -4.70 -11.58 1.61
C ALA A 360 -4.70 -12.91 2.36
N GLN A 361 -3.59 -13.19 3.00
CA GLN A 361 -3.41 -14.24 3.99
C GLN A 361 -3.00 -13.56 5.28
N LEU A 362 -3.91 -13.58 6.26
CA LEU A 362 -3.68 -13.01 7.58
C LEU A 362 -3.48 -14.13 8.58
N GLU A 363 -2.54 -13.93 9.51
CA GLU A 363 -2.16 -14.90 10.52
C GLU A 363 -2.31 -14.30 11.91
N PHE A 364 -3.09 -14.94 12.79
CA PHE A 364 -3.28 -14.54 14.18
C PHE A 364 -3.11 -15.76 15.07
N GLY A 365 -1.94 -15.87 15.71
CA GLY A 365 -1.52 -17.09 16.39
C GLY A 365 -1.48 -18.25 15.40
N ASP A 366 -2.13 -19.37 15.74
CA ASP A 366 -2.17 -20.57 14.87
C ASP A 366 -3.24 -20.51 13.76
N LYS A 367 -4.02 -19.43 13.68
CA LYS A 367 -5.13 -19.31 12.72
C LYS A 367 -4.75 -18.50 11.51
N LYS A 368 -5.00 -19.08 10.32
CA LYS A 368 -4.84 -18.41 9.03
C LYS A 368 -6.19 -18.04 8.43
N TYR A 369 -6.33 -16.80 8.00
CA TYR A 369 -7.52 -16.24 7.34
C TYR A 369 -7.19 -15.85 5.91
N HIS A 370 -7.95 -16.37 4.96
CA HIS A 370 -7.78 -16.11 3.54
C HIS A 370 -8.88 -15.15 3.06
N LEU A 371 -8.53 -13.92 2.77
CA LEU A 371 -9.45 -12.92 2.23
C LEU A 371 -9.23 -12.74 0.73
N SER A 372 -10.26 -12.28 0.03
CA SER A 372 -10.18 -11.92 -1.39
C SER A 372 -11.23 -10.88 -1.77
N GLY A 373 -10.98 -10.15 -2.86
CA GLY A 373 -11.88 -9.11 -3.37
C GLY A 373 -12.01 -7.94 -2.41
N PHE A 374 -13.24 -7.47 -2.21
CA PHE A 374 -13.56 -6.30 -1.40
C PHE A 374 -12.93 -6.33 0.01
N PHE A 375 -13.02 -7.45 0.71
CA PHE A 375 -12.51 -7.55 2.08
C PHE A 375 -10.97 -7.46 2.14
N ALA A 376 -10.26 -8.01 1.15
CA ALA A 376 -8.82 -7.84 1.06
C ALA A 376 -8.47 -6.37 0.81
N MET A 377 -9.15 -5.70 -0.12
CA MET A 377 -8.94 -4.27 -0.38
C MET A 377 -9.28 -3.40 0.82
N PHE A 378 -10.35 -3.72 1.55
CA PHE A 378 -10.67 -3.00 2.79
C PHE A 378 -9.54 -3.09 3.82
N VAL A 379 -8.94 -4.28 3.99
CA VAL A 379 -7.77 -4.47 4.87
C VAL A 379 -6.58 -3.64 4.40
N LYS A 380 -6.30 -3.59 3.08
CA LYS A 380 -5.24 -2.72 2.50
C LYS A 380 -5.42 -1.27 2.95
N HIS A 381 -6.58 -0.72 2.65
CA HIS A 381 -6.83 0.69 2.96
C HIS A 381 -6.83 0.96 4.46
N PHE A 382 -7.30 0.01 5.27
CA PHE A 382 -7.24 0.12 6.73
C PHE A 382 -5.79 0.17 7.25
N ILE A 383 -4.92 -0.72 6.77
CA ILE A 383 -3.48 -0.73 7.13
C ILE A 383 -2.84 0.60 6.73
N ASN A 384 -3.08 1.08 5.53
CA ASN A 384 -2.54 2.36 5.05
C ASN A 384 -3.04 3.55 5.91
N ILE A 385 -4.31 3.57 6.30
CA ILE A 385 -4.86 4.60 7.20
C ILE A 385 -4.15 4.58 8.55
N VAL A 386 -3.96 3.41 9.16
CA VAL A 386 -3.24 3.26 10.43
C VAL A 386 -1.81 3.78 10.30
N TYR A 387 -1.10 3.40 9.23
CA TYR A 387 0.25 3.89 8.95
C TYR A 387 0.29 5.41 8.80
N PHE A 388 -0.62 6.00 8.02
CA PHE A 388 -0.67 7.47 7.86
C PHE A 388 -0.99 8.20 9.16
N LEU A 389 -1.86 7.67 10.01
CA LEU A 389 -2.12 8.23 11.33
C LEU A 389 -0.84 8.26 12.19
N GLN A 390 -0.06 7.18 12.13
CA GLN A 390 1.18 7.04 12.89
C GLN A 390 2.28 7.98 12.37
N VAL A 391 2.40 8.15 11.05
CA VAL A 391 3.51 8.88 10.42
C VAL A 391 3.18 10.35 10.18
N ALA A 392 2.02 10.68 9.63
CA ALA A 392 1.71 12.01 9.10
C ALA A 392 0.41 12.65 9.63
N GLY A 393 -0.39 11.90 10.40
CA GLY A 393 -1.60 12.38 11.06
C GLY A 393 -2.83 12.49 10.14
N LEU A 394 -3.93 13.03 10.70
CA LEU A 394 -5.27 13.04 10.09
C LEU A 394 -5.34 13.72 8.71
N ASN A 395 -4.56 14.78 8.49
CA ASN A 395 -4.58 15.49 7.20
C ASN A 395 -4.14 14.58 6.04
N LYS A 396 -3.12 13.73 6.25
CA LYS A 396 -2.67 12.79 5.21
C LYS A 396 -3.68 11.67 5.01
N VAL A 397 -4.32 11.19 6.09
CA VAL A 397 -5.42 10.22 6.00
C VAL A 397 -6.54 10.78 5.12
N TRP A 398 -6.96 12.03 5.35
CA TRP A 398 -7.99 12.65 4.54
C TRP A 398 -7.59 12.76 3.07
N THR A 399 -6.35 13.21 2.79
CA THR A 399 -5.83 13.28 1.41
C THR A 399 -5.80 11.89 0.77
N TYR A 400 -5.37 10.86 1.50
CA TYR A 400 -5.39 9.48 1.03
C TYR A 400 -6.80 9.01 0.66
N LEU A 401 -7.79 9.24 1.53
CA LEU A 401 -9.19 8.88 1.25
C LEU A 401 -9.73 9.61 0.02
N LEU A 402 -9.35 10.88 -0.18
CA LEU A 402 -9.73 11.61 -1.39
C LEU A 402 -9.15 10.96 -2.65
N HIS A 403 -7.88 10.60 -2.66
CA HIS A 403 -7.22 10.01 -3.82
C HIS A 403 -7.64 8.57 -4.07
N GLU A 404 -7.89 7.77 -3.03
CA GLU A 404 -8.18 6.34 -3.17
C GLU A 404 -9.67 6.01 -3.33
N ILE A 405 -10.56 6.88 -2.83
CA ILE A 405 -11.99 6.58 -2.76
C ILE A 405 -12.81 7.57 -3.59
N PHE A 406 -12.55 8.87 -3.39
CA PHE A 406 -13.49 9.90 -3.89
C PHE A 406 -13.12 10.47 -5.25
N HIS A 407 -11.84 10.51 -5.63
CA HIS A 407 -11.37 11.13 -6.87
C HIS A 407 -10.85 10.13 -7.91
N ILE A 408 -11.05 8.85 -7.70
CA ILE A 408 -10.64 7.81 -8.66
C ILE A 408 -11.56 7.82 -9.87
N GLU A 409 -10.98 7.97 -11.05
CA GLU A 409 -11.65 7.89 -12.33
C GLU A 409 -11.88 6.43 -12.77
N ASP A 410 -12.75 6.24 -13.78
CA ASP A 410 -13.02 4.97 -14.46
C ASP A 410 -13.46 3.81 -13.53
N ARG A 411 -14.02 4.11 -12.36
CA ARG A 411 -14.47 3.13 -11.35
C ARG A 411 -13.36 2.23 -10.79
N ARG A 412 -12.10 2.66 -10.84
CA ARG A 412 -10.95 1.90 -10.33
C ARG A 412 -10.83 1.92 -8.79
N SER A 413 -11.66 2.67 -8.08
CA SER A 413 -11.76 2.60 -6.62
C SER A 413 -12.34 1.27 -6.16
N PHE A 414 -11.91 0.74 -5.01
CA PHE A 414 -12.43 -0.50 -4.44
C PHE A 414 -13.93 -0.43 -4.09
N VAL A 415 -14.49 0.76 -3.88
CA VAL A 415 -15.93 1.01 -3.71
C VAL A 415 -16.64 1.25 -5.06
N GLY A 416 -15.93 1.16 -6.18
CA GLY A 416 -16.45 1.42 -7.52
C GLY A 416 -16.65 2.90 -7.82
N GLY A 417 -17.55 3.22 -8.77
CA GLY A 417 -17.75 4.60 -9.26
C GLY A 417 -18.72 5.45 -8.46
N PHE A 418 -19.20 4.99 -7.31
CA PHE A 418 -20.23 5.72 -6.55
C PHE A 418 -19.77 7.09 -6.02
N PHE A 419 -18.49 7.21 -5.73
CA PHE A 419 -17.88 8.42 -5.16
C PHE A 419 -16.94 9.14 -6.12
N SER A 420 -16.64 8.56 -7.29
CA SER A 420 -15.65 9.07 -8.23
C SER A 420 -16.07 10.31 -9.00
N LYS A 421 -17.36 10.63 -9.03
CA LYS A 421 -17.83 11.90 -9.56
C LYS A 421 -17.91 12.93 -8.44
N ARG A 422 -17.39 14.14 -8.67
CA ARG A 422 -17.59 15.32 -7.81
C ARG A 422 -19.08 15.63 -7.72
N SER A 423 -19.85 14.80 -7.04
CA SER A 423 -21.26 15.07 -6.84
C SER A 423 -21.48 15.45 -5.38
N PRO A 424 -22.42 16.36 -5.09
CA PRO A 424 -22.84 16.64 -3.73
C PRO A 424 -23.46 15.42 -3.02
N ASN A 425 -23.56 14.29 -3.72
CA ASN A 425 -24.06 13.02 -3.18
C ASN A 425 -23.26 12.48 -1.97
N PHE A 426 -22.01 12.92 -1.79
CA PHE A 426 -21.25 12.62 -0.56
C PHE A 426 -21.94 13.20 0.68
N LEU A 427 -22.51 14.40 0.57
CA LEU A 427 -23.28 15.02 1.66
C LEU A 427 -24.56 14.23 2.00
N LEU A 428 -25.04 13.41 1.05
CA LEU A 428 -26.17 12.51 1.26
C LEU A 428 -25.77 11.19 1.91
N LEU A 429 -24.48 10.88 2.05
CA LEU A 429 -24.03 9.62 2.66
C LEU A 429 -24.50 9.47 4.12
N PRO A 430 -24.35 10.48 5.01
CA PRO A 430 -24.89 10.40 6.36
C PRO A 430 -26.40 10.15 6.38
N LEU A 431 -27.13 10.84 5.48
CA LEU A 431 -28.57 10.65 5.36
C LEU A 431 -28.95 9.24 4.89
N ARG A 432 -28.22 8.71 3.90
CA ARG A 432 -28.44 7.35 3.39
C ARG A 432 -28.14 6.29 4.45
N LEU A 433 -27.05 6.48 5.21
CA LEU A 433 -26.70 5.59 6.31
C LEU A 433 -27.76 5.64 7.41
N PHE A 434 -28.20 6.84 7.78
CA PHE A 434 -29.26 7.02 8.78
C PHE A 434 -30.56 6.34 8.35
N LEU A 435 -31.02 6.61 7.13
CA LEU A 435 -32.22 5.97 6.58
C LEU A 435 -32.06 4.46 6.46
N GLY A 436 -30.91 3.97 5.96
CA GLY A 436 -30.64 2.54 5.85
C GLY A 436 -30.67 1.82 7.19
N ILE A 437 -30.03 2.41 8.21
CA ILE A 437 -30.04 1.87 9.57
C ILE A 437 -31.47 1.89 10.14
N LYS A 438 -32.21 2.99 9.99
CA LYS A 438 -33.62 3.07 10.46
C LYS A 438 -34.51 2.04 9.77
N TRP A 439 -34.37 1.85 8.48
CA TRP A 439 -35.12 0.84 7.74
C TRP A 439 -34.77 -0.58 8.19
N LEU A 440 -33.46 -0.85 8.39
CA LEU A 440 -33.00 -2.14 8.89
C LEU A 440 -33.58 -2.43 10.27
N LEU A 441 -33.47 -1.49 11.20
CA LEU A 441 -34.00 -1.63 12.57
C LEU A 441 -35.55 -1.83 12.53
N SER A 442 -36.26 -1.00 11.77
CA SER A 442 -37.71 -1.16 11.61
C SER A 442 -38.11 -2.47 10.95
N GLY A 443 -37.27 -2.98 10.03
CA GLY A 443 -37.48 -4.31 9.43
C GLY A 443 -37.25 -5.44 10.44
N LEU A 444 -36.20 -5.34 11.26
CA LEU A 444 -35.90 -6.30 12.30
C LEU A 444 -37.00 -6.34 13.38
N ASP A 445 -37.54 -5.19 13.78
CA ASP A 445 -38.65 -5.09 14.74
C ASP A 445 -39.93 -5.75 14.22
N LYS A 446 -40.15 -5.70 12.89
CA LYS A 446 -41.31 -6.33 12.26
C LYS A 446 -41.10 -7.82 11.93
N LEU A 447 -39.86 -8.27 11.92
CA LEU A 447 -39.53 -9.66 11.51
C LEU A 447 -40.27 -10.72 12.33
N PRO A 448 -40.40 -10.63 13.67
CA PRO A 448 -41.19 -11.60 14.46
C PRO A 448 -42.66 -11.63 14.03
N GLN A 449 -43.28 -10.45 13.81
CA GLN A 449 -44.70 -10.36 13.39
C GLN A 449 -44.91 -10.96 12.00
N VAL A 450 -43.96 -10.73 11.10
CA VAL A 450 -43.97 -11.31 9.73
C VAL A 450 -43.83 -12.84 9.74
N LEU A 451 -43.00 -13.36 10.67
CA LEU A 451 -42.82 -14.80 10.84
C LEU A 451 -44.04 -15.50 11.46
N GLU A 452 -44.77 -14.79 12.34
CA GLU A 452 -46.01 -15.31 12.95
C GLU A 452 -47.21 -15.23 11.99
N ASN A 453 -47.32 -14.14 11.21
CA ASN A 453 -48.41 -13.91 10.26
C ASN A 453 -47.92 -13.28 8.94
N PRO A 454 -47.49 -14.06 7.96
CA PRO A 454 -46.97 -13.55 6.68
C PRO A 454 -47.97 -12.67 5.88
N LYS A 455 -49.25 -12.73 6.18
CA LYS A 455 -50.30 -11.95 5.51
C LYS A 455 -50.38 -10.50 6.01
N ASP A 456 -49.83 -10.21 7.17
CA ASP A 456 -49.86 -8.86 7.78
C ASP A 456 -48.82 -7.91 7.18
N ILE A 457 -47.93 -8.39 6.32
CA ILE A 457 -46.89 -7.57 5.61
C ILE A 457 -47.54 -6.45 4.79
N PHE A 458 -48.72 -6.65 4.29
CA PHE A 458 -49.39 -5.69 3.38
C PHE A 458 -50.36 -4.73 4.06
N LEU A 459 -50.52 -4.79 5.38
CA LEU A 459 -51.30 -3.83 6.10
C LEU A 459 -50.50 -2.55 6.31
N ILE A 460 -50.70 -1.58 5.39
CA ILE A 460 -50.28 -0.20 5.60
C ILE A 460 -51.18 0.33 6.72
N PRO A 461 -50.64 0.66 7.91
CA PRO A 461 -51.49 1.29 8.94
C PRO A 461 -52.06 2.56 8.34
N ALA A 462 -53.37 2.72 8.41
CA ALA A 462 -54.02 3.93 7.94
C ALA A 462 -53.38 5.13 8.67
N SER A 463 -52.81 6.05 7.89
CA SER A 463 -52.25 7.27 8.50
C SER A 463 -53.42 8.02 9.17
N PRO A 464 -53.20 8.62 10.37
CA PRO A 464 -54.21 9.44 11.02
C PRO A 464 -54.83 10.48 10.11
N LEU A 465 -54.06 11.00 9.13
CA LEU A 465 -54.53 11.92 8.08
C LEU A 465 -55.49 11.27 7.10
N MET A 466 -55.36 10.02 6.77
CA MET A 466 -56.30 9.29 5.89
C MET A 466 -57.60 8.95 6.63
N ALA A 467 -57.49 8.62 7.94
CA ALA A 467 -58.66 8.39 8.78
C ALA A 467 -59.50 9.66 8.97
N ALA A 468 -58.86 10.82 9.14
CA ALA A 468 -59.55 12.10 9.22
C ALA A 468 -60.24 12.52 7.91
N ALA A 469 -59.62 12.22 6.77
CA ALA A 469 -60.20 12.53 5.43
C ALA A 469 -61.36 11.59 5.06
N SER A 470 -61.46 10.39 5.62
CA SER A 470 -62.54 9.43 5.35
C SER A 470 -63.75 9.54 6.29
N GLY A 471 -63.75 10.46 7.27
CA GLY A 471 -64.91 10.69 8.17
C GLY A 471 -65.18 9.56 9.13
N ALA A 472 -64.28 8.62 9.34
CA ALA A 472 -64.41 7.51 10.28
C ALA A 472 -64.05 8.00 11.69
N SER A 473 -65.06 8.18 12.51
CA SER A 473 -64.96 8.66 13.91
C SER A 473 -64.69 7.60 14.94
N GLU A 474 -63.98 6.55 14.60
CA GLU A 474 -63.47 5.59 15.61
C GLU A 474 -61.96 5.47 15.48
N VAL A 475 -61.23 6.28 16.27
CA VAL A 475 -59.83 6.06 16.54
C VAL A 475 -59.74 4.77 17.36
N ALA A 476 -59.24 3.71 16.80
CA ALA A 476 -58.89 2.50 17.54
C ALA A 476 -57.93 2.89 18.68
N GLU A 477 -58.36 2.68 19.92
CA GLU A 477 -57.48 2.69 21.08
C GLU A 477 -56.42 1.61 20.89
N GLY A 478 -55.25 2.02 20.43
CA GLY A 478 -54.14 1.10 20.12
C GLY A 478 -53.13 1.64 19.12
N ALA A 479 -53.25 2.90 18.67
CA ALA A 479 -52.19 3.58 17.98
C ALA A 479 -51.01 3.74 18.97
N THR A 480 -50.11 2.77 18.95
CA THR A 480 -48.85 2.84 19.67
C THR A 480 -48.19 4.18 19.36
N GLU A 481 -47.94 4.94 20.39
CA GLU A 481 -47.10 6.12 20.36
C GLU A 481 -45.88 5.82 19.50
N TRP A 482 -45.59 6.67 18.54
CA TRP A 482 -44.38 6.60 17.79
C TRP A 482 -43.21 6.56 18.76
N GLY A 483 -42.53 5.42 18.84
CA GLY A 483 -41.49 5.16 19.82
C GLY A 483 -40.58 6.36 19.97
N GLU A 484 -40.18 6.64 21.19
CA GLU A 484 -39.40 7.80 21.60
C GLU A 484 -38.39 8.20 20.56
N ALA A 485 -38.55 9.38 19.98
CA ALA A 485 -37.64 9.93 19.03
C ALA A 485 -36.25 9.99 19.68
N LEU A 486 -35.23 9.45 19.05
CA LEU A 486 -33.86 9.67 19.48
C LEU A 486 -33.67 11.15 19.74
N PRO A 487 -33.03 11.57 20.87
CA PRO A 487 -32.85 12.96 21.18
C PRO A 487 -32.08 13.67 20.07
N VAL A 488 -32.81 14.35 19.23
CA VAL A 488 -32.23 15.16 18.16
C VAL A 488 -31.76 16.45 18.80
N PRO A 489 -30.53 16.92 18.59
CA PRO A 489 -30.08 18.20 19.10
C PRO A 489 -31.07 19.28 18.74
N GLY A 490 -31.44 20.17 19.67
CA GLY A 490 -32.57 21.12 19.55
C GLY A 490 -32.49 21.99 18.28
N PHE A 491 -31.30 22.30 17.78
CA PHE A 491 -31.13 23.05 16.53
C PHE A 491 -31.60 22.26 15.30
N LEU A 492 -31.36 20.93 15.25
CA LEU A 492 -31.84 20.06 14.17
C LEU A 492 -33.36 19.88 14.23
N GLN A 493 -33.92 19.84 15.42
CA GLN A 493 -35.35 19.77 15.65
C GLN A 493 -36.05 21.05 15.13
N SER A 494 -35.45 22.22 15.35
CA SER A 494 -35.96 23.50 14.83
C SER A 494 -35.90 23.57 13.31
N ILE A 495 -34.83 23.08 12.69
CA ILE A 495 -34.70 23.00 11.24
C ILE A 495 -35.73 22.02 10.65
N THR A 496 -35.93 20.89 11.28
CA THR A 496 -36.90 19.88 10.84
C THR A 496 -38.33 20.42 10.92
N ASN A 497 -38.67 21.08 12.04
CA ASN A 497 -39.98 21.70 12.20
C ASN A 497 -40.22 22.82 11.18
N TRP A 498 -39.23 23.70 10.96
CA TRP A 498 -39.31 24.74 9.93
C TRP A 498 -39.50 24.16 8.52
N PHE A 499 -38.80 23.09 8.19
CA PHE A 499 -38.93 22.40 6.90
C PHE A 499 -40.31 21.74 6.73
N MET A 500 -40.82 21.12 7.80
CA MET A 500 -42.13 20.50 7.80
C MET A 500 -43.24 21.57 7.64
N ASP A 501 -43.10 22.68 8.33
CA ASP A 501 -44.04 23.81 8.21
C ASP A 501 -44.01 24.42 6.78
N LEU A 502 -42.84 24.47 6.14
CA LEU A 502 -42.71 24.98 4.78
C LEU A 502 -43.29 24.04 3.70
N MET A 503 -43.29 22.73 3.96
CA MET A 503 -43.74 21.74 2.97
C MET A 503 -45.19 21.35 3.11
N PHE A 504 -45.84 21.61 4.24
CA PHE A 504 -47.18 21.12 4.56
C PHE A 504 -48.16 22.24 4.98
N TYR A 505 -47.74 23.49 4.96
CA TYR A 505 -48.55 24.71 5.04
C TYR A 505 -48.25 25.65 3.88
#